data_e86fa35d097231879408da558b0c4267
#
_entry.id   e86fa35d097231879408da558b0c4267
#
_cell.length_a   1.000
_cell.length_b   1.000
_cell.length_c   1.000
_cell.angle_alpha   90.00
_cell.angle_beta   90.00
_cell.angle_gamma   90.00
#
_symmetry.space_group_name_H-M   'P 1'
#
loop_
_entity.id
_entity.type
_entity.pdbx_description
1 polymer ?
#
loop_
_entity_poly.entity_id
_entity_poly.type
_entity_poly.pdbx_seq_one_letter_code
_entity_poly.pdbx_strand_id
1 'polypeptide(L)'
;MSQLLDQMRDRIRTLHYSIRTEDSYVLWAKQFILFHRKRHPLEMGEAEVGEFLTYLAVERNVAASTENQALSAILFLYKVVLDRPLERVEDVLRAKKPQRLPVVFTREEVRAVLARMQGDKAVMASLLYGSGLRLMECLRLRVKDLDFGGCDRAGARDYAAFLRL
;
A
#
# COMPACT_ATOMS: atom_id res chain seq x y z
N MET A 1 -21.59 15.64 -8.03
CA MET A 1 -20.43 15.09 -7.27
C MET A 1 -20.56 13.59 -7.00
N SER A 2 -21.70 13.07 -6.55
CA SER A 2 -21.91 11.61 -6.38
C SER A 2 -21.67 10.83 -7.66
N GLN A 3 -22.30 11.23 -8.75
CA GLN A 3 -22.24 10.53 -10.05
C GLN A 3 -20.80 10.34 -10.58
N LEU A 4 -19.92 11.36 -10.48
CA LEU A 4 -18.52 11.26 -10.89
C LEU A 4 -17.73 10.26 -10.03
N LEU A 5 -17.95 10.30 -8.71
CA LEU A 5 -17.29 9.36 -7.80
C LEU A 5 -17.82 7.93 -7.97
N ASP A 6 -19.08 7.76 -8.33
CA ASP A 6 -19.65 6.46 -8.63
C ASP A 6 -19.09 5.90 -9.94
N GLN A 7 -18.95 6.73 -10.98
CA GLN A 7 -18.24 6.37 -12.22
C GLN A 7 -16.78 5.95 -11.92
N MET A 8 -16.11 6.66 -11.03
CA MET A 8 -14.74 6.31 -10.63
C MET A 8 -14.68 4.92 -9.96
N ARG A 9 -15.64 4.60 -9.07
CA ARG A 9 -15.74 3.25 -8.46
C ARG A 9 -15.94 2.17 -9.50
N ASP A 10 -16.86 2.40 -10.43
CA ASP A 10 -17.16 1.43 -11.49
C ASP A 10 -15.93 1.15 -12.36
N ARG A 11 -15.17 2.19 -12.72
CA ARG A 11 -13.91 2.04 -13.47
C ARG A 11 -12.85 1.28 -12.68
N ILE A 12 -12.68 1.59 -11.39
CA ILE A 12 -11.73 0.89 -10.51
C ILE A 12 -12.08 -0.60 -10.43
N ARG A 13 -13.36 -0.94 -10.27
CA ARG A 13 -13.86 -2.33 -10.22
C ARG A 13 -13.69 -3.05 -11.55
N THR A 14 -14.00 -2.39 -12.67
CA THR A 14 -13.79 -2.94 -14.03
C THR A 14 -12.32 -3.28 -14.28
N LEU A 15 -11.39 -2.51 -13.71
CA LEU A 15 -9.94 -2.75 -13.79
C LEU A 15 -9.43 -3.74 -12.72
N HIS A 16 -10.33 -4.39 -11.98
CA HIS A 16 -10.02 -5.39 -10.93
C HIS A 16 -9.07 -4.89 -9.83
N TYR A 17 -9.09 -3.60 -9.51
CA TYR A 17 -8.33 -3.06 -8.39
C TYR A 17 -8.93 -3.51 -7.05
N SER A 18 -8.11 -3.48 -6.01
CA SER A 18 -8.57 -3.85 -4.66
C SER A 18 -9.58 -2.83 -4.12
N ILE A 19 -10.50 -3.29 -3.24
CA ILE A 19 -11.44 -2.43 -2.50
C ILE A 19 -10.68 -1.31 -1.77
N ARG A 20 -9.52 -1.63 -1.21
CA ARG A 20 -8.68 -0.64 -0.52
C ARG A 20 -8.16 0.46 -1.45
N THR A 21 -7.87 0.11 -2.71
CA THR A 21 -7.49 1.09 -3.74
C THR A 21 -8.70 1.96 -4.11
N GLU A 22 -9.89 1.35 -4.26
CA GLU A 22 -11.14 2.07 -4.51
C GLU A 22 -11.38 3.13 -3.43
N ASP A 23 -11.39 2.71 -2.16
CA ASP A 23 -11.64 3.62 -1.04
C ASP A 23 -10.64 4.77 -1.00
N SER A 24 -9.36 4.46 -1.18
CA SER A 24 -8.30 5.46 -1.18
C SER A 24 -8.42 6.45 -2.34
N TYR A 25 -8.66 5.96 -3.55
CA TYR A 25 -8.73 6.81 -4.74
C TYR A 25 -9.97 7.71 -4.72
N VAL A 26 -11.11 7.16 -4.33
CA VAL A 26 -12.36 7.93 -4.18
C VAL A 26 -12.22 8.98 -3.07
N LEU A 27 -11.56 8.65 -1.97
CA LEU A 27 -11.29 9.59 -0.89
C LEU A 27 -10.46 10.79 -1.37
N TRP A 28 -9.35 10.54 -2.08
CA TRP A 28 -8.48 11.60 -2.59
C TRP A 28 -9.14 12.45 -3.66
N ALA A 29 -9.88 11.84 -4.59
CA ALA A 29 -10.67 12.57 -5.58
C ALA A 29 -11.72 13.47 -4.91
N LYS A 30 -12.41 12.96 -3.88
CA LYS A 30 -13.37 13.75 -3.10
C LYS A 30 -12.68 14.92 -2.38
N GLN A 31 -11.53 14.71 -1.75
CA GLN A 31 -10.78 15.77 -1.06
C GLN A 31 -10.31 16.86 -2.05
N PHE A 32 -9.81 16.47 -3.21
CA PHE A 32 -9.43 17.39 -4.29
C PHE A 32 -10.60 18.28 -4.72
N ILE A 33 -11.76 17.69 -4.99
CA ILE A 33 -12.97 18.43 -5.39
C ILE A 33 -13.45 19.36 -4.28
N LEU A 34 -13.38 18.94 -3.02
CA LEU A 34 -13.78 19.75 -1.87
C LEU A 34 -12.83 20.93 -1.65
N PHE A 35 -11.52 20.71 -1.80
CA PHE A 35 -10.50 21.75 -1.68
C PHE A 35 -10.77 22.88 -2.68
N HIS A 36 -11.13 22.55 -3.90
CA HIS A 36 -11.52 23.52 -4.93
C HIS A 36 -13.00 23.92 -4.89
N ARG A 37 -13.62 23.97 -3.72
CA ARG A 37 -14.99 24.46 -3.49
C ARG A 37 -16.05 23.76 -4.35
N LYS A 38 -15.88 22.44 -4.58
CA LYS A 38 -16.77 21.59 -5.38
C LYS A 38 -16.83 21.98 -6.87
N ARG A 39 -15.79 22.65 -7.40
CA ARG A 39 -15.67 22.84 -8.86
C ARG A 39 -15.57 21.46 -9.53
N HIS A 40 -16.13 21.37 -10.73
CA HIS A 40 -16.06 20.13 -11.49
C HIS A 40 -14.64 19.91 -12.03
N PRO A 41 -14.05 18.69 -11.94
CA PRO A 41 -12.69 18.44 -12.42
C PRO A 41 -12.43 18.76 -13.90
N LEU A 42 -13.46 18.72 -14.76
CA LEU A 42 -13.34 19.17 -16.15
C LEU A 42 -13.00 20.66 -16.30
N GLU A 43 -13.31 21.48 -15.29
CA GLU A 43 -13.02 22.92 -15.25
C GLU A 43 -11.68 23.21 -14.57
N MET A 44 -10.97 22.18 -14.16
CA MET A 44 -9.69 22.26 -13.47
C MET A 44 -8.60 21.57 -14.30
N GLY A 45 -7.36 21.85 -13.98
CA GLY A 45 -6.22 21.30 -14.72
C GLY A 45 -4.98 21.12 -13.85
N GLU A 46 -3.83 21.21 -14.49
CA GLU A 46 -2.52 20.99 -13.87
C GLU A 46 -2.23 21.97 -12.73
N ALA A 47 -2.66 23.22 -12.87
CA ALA A 47 -2.46 24.26 -11.85
C ALA A 47 -3.18 23.91 -10.55
N GLU A 48 -4.45 23.54 -10.63
CA GLU A 48 -5.26 23.17 -9.46
C GLU A 48 -4.74 21.88 -8.81
N VAL A 49 -4.23 20.93 -9.58
CA VAL A 49 -3.56 19.75 -9.02
C VAL A 49 -2.32 20.15 -8.24
N GLY A 50 -1.49 21.05 -8.80
CA GLY A 50 -0.31 21.58 -8.13
C GLY A 50 -0.64 22.31 -6.81
N GLU A 51 -1.66 23.17 -6.80
CA GLU A 51 -2.15 23.85 -5.60
C GLU A 51 -2.57 22.86 -4.51
N PHE A 52 -3.33 21.83 -4.88
CA PHE A 52 -3.76 20.82 -3.93
C PHE A 52 -2.61 20.01 -3.34
N LEU A 53 -1.64 19.61 -4.16
CA LEU A 53 -0.45 18.88 -3.67
C LEU A 53 0.41 19.76 -2.78
N THR A 54 0.59 21.03 -3.13
CA THR A 54 1.29 22.02 -2.28
C THR A 54 0.58 22.19 -0.93
N TYR A 55 -0.74 22.28 -0.93
CA TYR A 55 -1.54 22.30 0.31
C TYR A 55 -1.30 21.06 1.16
N LEU A 56 -1.29 19.86 0.55
CA LEU A 56 -1.02 18.62 1.27
C LEU A 56 0.39 18.58 1.88
N ALA A 57 1.39 19.04 1.13
CA ALA A 57 2.78 19.05 1.57
C ALA A 57 3.04 20.09 2.67
N VAL A 58 2.59 21.34 2.46
CA VAL A 58 2.94 22.49 3.31
C VAL A 58 1.99 22.62 4.50
N GLU A 59 0.68 22.65 4.24
CA GLU A 59 -0.30 22.91 5.31
C GLU A 59 -0.70 21.64 6.07
N ARG A 60 -0.87 20.52 5.37
CA ARG A 60 -1.22 19.25 6.00
C ARG A 60 0.00 18.45 6.44
N ASN A 61 1.20 18.83 6.03
CA ASN A 61 2.47 18.16 6.34
C ASN A 61 2.41 16.63 6.18
N VAL A 62 1.79 16.18 5.09
CA VAL A 62 1.66 14.74 4.84
C VAL A 62 2.98 14.13 4.34
N ALA A 63 3.18 12.85 4.59
CA ALA A 63 4.35 12.15 4.08
C ALA A 63 4.36 12.11 2.53
N ALA A 64 5.54 12.16 1.91
CA ALA A 64 5.71 12.08 0.45
C ALA A 64 5.02 10.86 -0.20
N SER A 65 4.91 9.74 0.54
CA SER A 65 4.15 8.57 0.07
C SER A 65 2.65 8.84 -0.03
N THR A 66 2.10 9.62 0.90
CA THR A 66 0.69 10.00 0.94
C THR A 66 0.36 11.00 -0.16
N GLU A 67 1.25 11.98 -0.38
CA GLU A 67 1.16 12.94 -1.48
C GLU A 67 1.17 12.23 -2.83
N ASN A 68 2.12 11.31 -3.05
CA ASN A 68 2.17 10.50 -4.26
C ASN A 68 0.93 9.61 -4.45
N GLN A 69 0.30 9.16 -3.37
CA GLN A 69 -0.96 8.41 -3.44
C GLN A 69 -2.12 9.32 -3.88
N ALA A 70 -2.20 10.54 -3.35
CA ALA A 70 -3.18 11.54 -3.76
C ALA A 70 -3.01 11.90 -5.24
N LEU A 71 -1.77 12.16 -5.68
CA LEU A 71 -1.45 12.40 -7.09
C LEU A 71 -1.91 11.24 -7.98
N SER A 72 -1.59 10.00 -7.62
CA SER A 72 -1.99 8.82 -8.40
C SER A 72 -3.52 8.70 -8.54
N ALA A 73 -4.26 9.02 -7.48
CA ALA A 73 -5.73 9.01 -7.50
C ALA A 73 -6.30 10.10 -8.42
N ILE A 74 -5.70 11.30 -8.40
CA ILE A 74 -6.12 12.42 -9.27
C ILE A 74 -5.78 12.11 -10.73
N LEU A 75 -4.59 11.61 -11.02
CA LEU A 75 -4.21 11.18 -12.37
C LEU A 75 -5.14 10.08 -12.90
N PHE A 76 -5.52 9.13 -12.06
CA PHE A 76 -6.51 8.12 -12.42
C PHE A 76 -7.87 8.75 -12.76
N LEU A 77 -8.34 9.71 -11.96
CA LEU A 77 -9.58 10.44 -12.23
C LEU A 77 -9.54 11.11 -13.61
N TYR A 78 -8.47 11.84 -13.89
CA TYR A 78 -8.36 12.54 -15.17
C TYR A 78 -8.17 11.59 -16.36
N LYS A 79 -7.25 10.63 -16.26
CA LYS A 79 -6.89 9.75 -17.36
C LYS A 79 -7.97 8.71 -17.68
N VAL A 80 -8.56 8.09 -16.63
CA VAL A 80 -9.44 6.91 -16.82
C VAL A 80 -10.92 7.26 -16.77
N VAL A 81 -11.31 8.23 -15.93
CA VAL A 81 -12.71 8.58 -15.74
C VAL A 81 -13.15 9.72 -16.66
N LEU A 82 -12.30 10.74 -16.80
CA LEU A 82 -12.59 11.93 -17.59
C LEU A 82 -12.03 11.89 -19.03
N ASP A 83 -11.22 10.86 -19.33
CA ASP A 83 -10.53 10.71 -20.63
C ASP A 83 -9.76 11.98 -21.06
N ARG A 84 -9.16 12.65 -20.07
CA ARG A 84 -8.40 13.90 -20.25
C ARG A 84 -7.06 13.80 -19.49
N PRO A 85 -6.05 13.13 -20.05
CA PRO A 85 -4.74 12.99 -19.38
C PRO A 85 -4.08 14.35 -19.15
N LEU A 86 -3.42 14.49 -18.00
CA LEU A 86 -2.61 15.65 -17.61
C LEU A 86 -1.14 15.34 -17.89
N GLU A 87 -0.61 15.81 -19.02
CA GLU A 87 0.70 15.38 -19.53
C GLU A 87 1.90 15.88 -18.69
N ARG A 88 1.80 17.07 -18.09
CA ARG A 88 2.91 17.69 -17.37
C ARG A 88 3.00 17.40 -15.88
N VAL A 89 1.99 16.75 -15.31
CA VAL A 89 1.90 16.55 -13.86
C VAL A 89 2.67 15.31 -13.41
N GLU A 90 2.84 14.32 -14.28
CA GLU A 90 3.48 13.03 -13.90
C GLU A 90 4.98 13.18 -13.57
N ASP A 91 5.69 14.06 -14.29
CA ASP A 91 7.16 14.18 -14.15
C ASP A 91 7.61 15.22 -13.12
N VAL A 92 6.81 16.25 -12.88
CA VAL A 92 7.24 17.44 -12.11
C VAL A 92 6.83 17.37 -10.64
N LEU A 93 5.74 16.70 -10.31
CA LEU A 93 5.11 16.78 -8.97
C LEU A 93 5.27 15.55 -8.08
N ARG A 94 6.05 14.55 -8.47
CA ARG A 94 6.30 13.41 -7.57
C ARG A 94 7.24 13.81 -6.44
N ALA A 95 6.72 13.82 -5.23
CA ALA A 95 7.51 14.03 -4.02
C ALA A 95 8.62 12.96 -3.91
N LYS A 96 9.86 13.40 -3.74
CA LYS A 96 11.00 12.50 -3.54
C LYS A 96 10.87 11.79 -2.19
N LYS A 97 10.78 10.47 -2.21
CA LYS A 97 10.80 9.69 -0.98
C LYS A 97 12.22 9.68 -0.41
N PRO A 98 12.42 10.05 0.86
CA PRO A 98 13.70 9.83 1.49
C PRO A 98 13.99 8.33 1.51
N GLN A 99 15.13 7.92 0.95
CA GLN A 99 15.60 6.54 1.04
C GLN A 99 16.11 6.31 2.48
N ARG A 100 15.29 5.67 3.30
CA ARG A 100 15.73 5.14 4.59
C ARG A 100 16.06 3.67 4.40
N LEU A 101 17.30 3.29 4.62
CA LEU A 101 17.67 1.88 4.71
C LEU A 101 16.93 1.28 5.92
N PRO A 102 16.21 0.18 5.73
CA PRO A 102 15.56 -0.48 6.85
C PRO A 102 16.62 -1.00 7.83
N VAL A 103 16.38 -0.82 9.13
CA VAL A 103 17.18 -1.46 10.17
C VAL A 103 16.81 -2.95 10.17
N VAL A 104 17.81 -3.78 9.95
CA VAL A 104 17.66 -5.24 9.92
C VAL A 104 18.20 -5.82 11.21
N PHE A 105 17.43 -6.68 11.87
CA PHE A 105 17.90 -7.41 13.06
C PHE A 105 18.97 -8.43 12.69
N THR A 106 19.94 -8.60 13.55
CA THR A 106 20.88 -9.72 13.49
C THR A 106 20.19 -11.03 13.86
N ARG A 107 20.78 -12.16 13.52
CA ARG A 107 20.22 -13.48 13.88
C ARG A 107 20.07 -13.66 15.38
N GLU A 108 21.03 -13.15 16.15
CA GLU A 108 21.04 -13.20 17.62
C GLU A 108 19.88 -12.38 18.20
N GLU A 109 19.64 -11.18 17.67
CA GLU A 109 18.52 -10.33 18.09
C GLU A 109 17.18 -10.99 17.78
N VAL A 110 17.02 -11.58 16.58
CA VAL A 110 15.80 -12.31 16.21
C VAL A 110 15.57 -13.47 17.16
N ARG A 111 16.60 -14.27 17.46
CA ARG A 111 16.51 -15.39 18.43
C ARG A 111 16.10 -14.91 19.80
N ALA A 112 16.70 -13.82 20.29
CA ALA A 112 16.38 -13.24 21.58
C ALA A 112 14.92 -12.74 21.66
N VAL A 113 14.39 -12.20 20.57
CA VAL A 113 12.98 -11.77 20.48
C VAL A 113 12.04 -12.99 20.47
N LEU A 114 12.30 -13.97 19.58
CA LEU A 114 11.46 -15.18 19.47
C LEU A 114 11.44 -15.99 20.77
N ALA A 115 12.56 -16.10 21.48
CA ALA A 115 12.64 -16.81 22.76
C ALA A 115 11.78 -16.17 23.87
N ARG A 116 11.42 -14.90 23.75
CA ARG A 116 10.54 -14.20 24.71
C ARG A 116 9.06 -14.23 24.32
N MET A 117 8.73 -14.72 23.12
CA MET A 117 7.36 -14.83 22.66
C MET A 117 6.75 -16.16 23.07
N GLN A 118 5.44 -16.21 23.28
CA GLN A 118 4.71 -17.41 23.67
C GLN A 118 3.40 -17.54 22.87
N GLY A 119 2.87 -18.77 22.81
CA GLY A 119 1.60 -19.08 22.15
C GLY A 119 1.58 -18.78 20.67
N ASP A 120 0.41 -18.43 20.14
CA ASP A 120 0.19 -18.20 18.72
C ASP A 120 1.10 -17.13 18.12
N LYS A 121 1.45 -16.11 18.91
CA LYS A 121 2.34 -15.03 18.47
C LYS A 121 3.75 -15.54 18.18
N ALA A 122 4.26 -16.49 18.96
CA ALA A 122 5.56 -17.10 18.73
C ALA A 122 5.56 -17.91 17.43
N VAL A 123 4.50 -18.70 17.20
CA VAL A 123 4.33 -19.48 15.97
C VAL A 123 4.27 -18.56 14.75
N MET A 124 3.45 -17.51 14.81
CA MET A 124 3.32 -16.53 13.72
C MET A 124 4.64 -15.82 13.43
N ALA A 125 5.34 -15.36 14.45
CA ALA A 125 6.63 -14.67 14.28
C ALA A 125 7.68 -15.61 13.68
N SER A 126 7.72 -16.87 14.09
CA SER A 126 8.61 -17.89 13.53
C SER A 126 8.29 -18.19 12.05
N LEU A 127 7.00 -18.28 11.69
CA LEU A 127 6.56 -18.45 10.31
C LEU A 127 6.94 -17.22 9.46
N LEU A 128 6.68 -16.00 9.95
CA LEU A 128 7.04 -14.77 9.24
C LEU A 128 8.54 -14.69 8.96
N TYR A 129 9.36 -15.02 9.97
CA TYR A 129 10.81 -14.97 9.84
C TYR A 129 11.36 -16.10 8.96
N GLY A 130 10.86 -17.33 9.14
CA GLY A 130 11.37 -18.51 8.46
C GLY A 130 10.95 -18.62 6.99
N SER A 131 9.72 -18.23 6.68
CA SER A 131 9.16 -18.35 5.32
C SER A 131 9.10 -17.04 4.55
N GLY A 132 9.37 -15.89 5.21
CA GLY A 132 9.26 -14.57 4.57
C GLY A 132 7.83 -14.15 4.19
N LEU A 133 6.83 -14.79 4.76
CA LEU A 133 5.42 -14.45 4.54
C LEU A 133 5.11 -13.02 5.00
N ARG A 134 4.22 -12.35 4.28
CA ARG A 134 3.65 -11.09 4.79
C ARG A 134 2.65 -11.38 5.91
N LEU A 135 2.47 -10.44 6.85
CA LEU A 135 1.57 -10.62 7.99
C LEU A 135 0.20 -11.16 7.60
N MET A 136 -0.42 -10.60 6.57
CA MET A 136 -1.76 -11.03 6.13
C MET A 136 -1.75 -12.40 5.43
N GLU A 137 -0.65 -12.80 4.83
CA GLU A 137 -0.47 -14.16 4.28
C GLU A 137 -0.38 -15.17 5.40
N CYS A 138 0.41 -14.87 6.44
CA CYS A 138 0.50 -15.70 7.65
C CYS A 138 -0.86 -15.85 8.35
N LEU A 139 -1.61 -14.74 8.53
CA LEU A 139 -2.93 -14.76 9.17
C LEU A 139 -4.00 -15.52 8.38
N ARG A 140 -3.85 -15.63 7.07
CA ARG A 140 -4.77 -16.34 6.17
C ARG A 140 -4.33 -17.76 5.85
N LEU A 141 -3.16 -18.17 6.35
CA LEU A 141 -2.62 -19.49 6.11
C LEU A 141 -3.55 -20.55 6.71
N ARG A 142 -3.89 -21.57 5.93
CA ARG A 142 -4.74 -22.69 6.35
C ARG A 142 -3.90 -23.95 6.40
N VAL A 143 -4.29 -24.93 7.23
CA VAL A 143 -3.61 -26.22 7.32
C VAL A 143 -3.43 -26.89 5.96
N LYS A 144 -4.41 -26.74 5.06
CA LYS A 144 -4.34 -27.29 3.70
C LYS A 144 -3.35 -26.58 2.76
N ASP A 145 -2.87 -25.40 3.14
CA ASP A 145 -1.88 -24.64 2.39
C ASP A 145 -0.44 -25.05 2.80
N LEU A 146 -0.31 -26.00 3.75
CA LEU A 146 0.95 -26.54 4.23
C LEU A 146 1.14 -27.95 3.68
N ASP A 147 2.22 -28.15 2.95
CA ASP A 147 2.64 -29.49 2.51
C ASP A 147 3.64 -30.05 3.51
N PHE A 148 3.20 -31.05 4.27
CA PHE A 148 4.04 -31.78 5.23
C PHE A 148 4.72 -32.99 4.58
N GLY A 149 4.33 -33.39 3.36
CA GLY A 149 4.86 -34.57 2.66
C GLY A 149 6.12 -34.32 1.86
N GLY A 150 6.35 -33.08 1.42
CA GLY A 150 7.48 -32.69 0.58
C GLY A 150 8.77 -32.35 1.36
N CYS A 151 8.81 -32.61 2.66
CA CYS A 151 9.99 -32.33 3.47
C CYS A 151 11.05 -33.41 3.29
N ASP A 152 11.79 -33.37 2.17
CA ASP A 152 12.96 -34.21 1.97
C ASP A 152 13.94 -34.04 3.13
N ARG A 153 14.51 -35.15 3.59
CA ARG A 153 15.37 -35.26 4.80
C ARG A 153 16.55 -34.29 4.83
N ALA A 154 16.90 -33.64 3.72
CA ALA A 154 17.95 -32.63 3.64
C ALA A 154 17.45 -31.24 4.15
N GLY A 155 16.20 -30.83 3.82
CA GLY A 155 15.61 -29.59 4.30
C GLY A 155 15.11 -29.65 5.76
N ALA A 156 14.71 -30.84 6.22
CA ALA A 156 14.20 -31.03 7.57
C ALA A 156 15.23 -30.73 8.67
N ARG A 157 16.51 -30.88 8.39
CA ARG A 157 17.58 -30.53 9.35
C ARG A 157 17.68 -29.03 9.60
N ASP A 158 17.46 -28.21 8.59
CA ASP A 158 17.52 -26.76 8.73
C ASP A 158 16.24 -26.20 9.41
N TYR A 159 15.06 -26.76 9.08
CA TYR A 159 13.81 -26.38 9.75
C TYR A 159 13.73 -26.91 11.18
N ALA A 160 14.21 -28.11 11.48
CA ALA A 160 14.24 -28.64 12.84
C ALA A 160 15.26 -27.89 13.71
N ALA A 161 16.37 -27.42 13.16
CA ALA A 161 17.31 -26.53 13.84
C ALA A 161 16.69 -25.17 14.09
N PHE A 162 15.79 -24.69 13.23
CA PHE A 162 15.08 -23.44 13.34
C PHE A 162 13.95 -23.46 14.38
N LEU A 163 13.25 -24.62 14.52
CA LEU A 163 12.18 -24.81 15.52
C LEU A 163 12.69 -25.27 16.89
N ARG A 164 13.98 -25.57 17.04
CA ARG A 164 14.65 -25.86 18.31
C ARG A 164 15.26 -24.63 18.97
N LEU A 165 14.63 -23.48 18.77
CA LEU A 165 14.95 -22.23 19.52
C LEU A 165 14.21 -22.19 20.84
#